data_05819d2df6313d0fac7ba04a97bf5a6e
#
_entry.id   05819d2df6313d0fac7ba04a97bf5a6e
#
_cell.length_a   1.000
_cell.length_b   1.000
_cell.length_c   1.000
_cell.angle_alpha   90.00
_cell.angle_beta   90.00
_cell.angle_gamma   90.00
#
_symmetry.space_group_name_H-M   'P 1'
#
loop_
_entity.id
_entity.type
_entity.pdbx_description
1 polymer ?
#
loop_
_entity_poly.entity_id
_entity_poly.type
_entity_poly.pdbx_seq_one_letter_code
_entity_poly.pdbx_strand_id
1 'polypeptide(L)'
;LDVYNMLLQIMEEGHLTDSFGRKVDFKNVVLIMTTNAGASTILAEPFGFGKKDDDTSYDKMKERLTQEIERFFKPEFLGRLDEVVVFRQLTRDDLKQIVDIELAKVYERLAERGLTLELTDETREFLIDKGGDLDYGARPLRRSVESCIEDPLSEEILRGAFEGQNRITVSVKEVGDQKQLDFEGRMVEEEAGGEDEEMAAVGSGESAGEEGDE
;
A
#
# COMPACT_ATOMS: atom_id res chain seq x y z
N LEU A 1 -10.60 -15.51 27.54
CA LEU A 1 -12.00 -15.98 27.53
C LEU A 1 -12.98 -14.81 27.53
N ASP A 2 -12.74 -13.75 28.33
CA ASP A 2 -13.70 -12.64 28.49
C ASP A 2 -13.84 -11.77 27.22
N VAL A 3 -12.75 -11.53 26.50
CA VAL A 3 -12.77 -10.74 25.26
C VAL A 3 -13.58 -11.44 24.16
N TYR A 4 -13.47 -12.77 24.04
CA TYR A 4 -14.27 -13.52 23.07
C TYR A 4 -15.77 -13.42 23.34
N ASN A 5 -16.17 -13.50 24.59
CA ASN A 5 -17.57 -13.38 24.97
C ASN A 5 -18.12 -11.98 24.70
N MET A 6 -17.30 -10.93 24.90
CA MET A 6 -17.69 -9.55 24.55
C MET A 6 -17.85 -9.39 23.03
N LEU A 7 -16.94 -9.95 22.23
CA LEU A 7 -17.05 -9.90 20.78
C LEU A 7 -18.27 -10.66 20.28
N LEU A 8 -18.55 -11.85 20.82
CA LEU A 8 -19.78 -12.61 20.51
C LEU A 8 -21.02 -11.81 20.86
N GLN A 9 -21.07 -11.16 22.03
CA GLN A 9 -22.21 -10.33 22.42
C GLN A 9 -22.43 -9.16 21.44
N ILE A 10 -21.34 -8.50 21.00
CA ILE A 10 -21.42 -7.42 20.00
C ILE A 10 -22.01 -7.95 18.68
N MET A 11 -21.49 -9.09 18.19
CA MET A 11 -21.93 -9.67 16.91
C MET A 11 -23.36 -10.24 16.96
N GLU A 12 -23.80 -10.77 18.10
CA GLU A 12 -25.15 -11.35 18.24
C GLU A 12 -26.21 -10.33 18.60
N GLU A 13 -25.94 -9.50 19.61
CA GLU A 13 -26.92 -8.61 20.19
C GLU A 13 -26.83 -7.18 19.65
N GLY A 14 -25.75 -6.84 18.95
CA GLY A 14 -25.46 -5.49 18.45
C GLY A 14 -25.25 -4.48 19.57
N HIS A 15 -24.95 -4.93 20.78
CA HIS A 15 -24.64 -4.06 21.90
C HIS A 15 -23.66 -4.72 22.88
N LEU A 16 -22.97 -3.90 23.67
CA LEU A 16 -22.11 -4.35 24.76
C LEU A 16 -22.55 -3.67 26.05
N THR A 17 -22.62 -4.43 27.13
CA THR A 17 -22.88 -3.89 28.47
C THR A 17 -21.56 -3.62 29.20
N ASP A 18 -21.35 -2.36 29.61
CA ASP A 18 -20.14 -1.99 30.35
C ASP A 18 -20.21 -2.45 31.84
N SER A 19 -19.10 -2.27 32.55
CA SER A 19 -18.98 -2.63 33.97
C SER A 19 -19.94 -1.87 34.90
N PHE A 20 -20.54 -0.79 34.41
CA PHE A 20 -21.55 0.02 35.14
C PHE A 20 -22.99 -0.33 34.77
N GLY A 21 -23.19 -1.37 33.95
CA GLY A 21 -24.52 -1.79 33.49
C GLY A 21 -25.10 -0.95 32.34
N ARG A 22 -24.33 -0.07 31.71
CA ARG A 22 -24.79 0.75 30.60
C ARG A 22 -24.63 -0.04 29.29
N LYS A 23 -25.66 0.00 28.46
CA LYS A 23 -25.66 -0.61 27.12
C LYS A 23 -25.07 0.36 26.09
N VAL A 24 -24.04 -0.08 25.39
CA VAL A 24 -23.41 0.63 24.27
C VAL A 24 -23.86 -0.03 22.98
N ASP A 25 -24.42 0.75 22.05
CA ASP A 25 -24.96 0.26 20.77
C ASP A 25 -23.85 0.10 19.73
N PHE A 26 -23.79 -1.06 19.08
CA PHE A 26 -22.84 -1.43 18.02
C PHE A 26 -23.54 -1.77 16.69
N LYS A 27 -24.86 -1.53 16.54
CA LYS A 27 -25.63 -1.92 15.35
C LYS A 27 -25.14 -1.26 14.06
N ASN A 28 -24.59 -0.05 14.15
CA ASN A 28 -24.08 0.71 13.01
C ASN A 28 -22.55 0.73 12.97
N VAL A 29 -21.89 -0.32 13.49
CA VAL A 29 -20.43 -0.43 13.56
C VAL A 29 -19.96 -1.55 12.64
N VAL A 30 -18.90 -1.29 11.87
CA VAL A 30 -18.14 -2.33 11.16
C VAL A 30 -17.03 -2.80 12.10
N LEU A 31 -17.08 -4.08 12.49
CA LEU A 31 -16.07 -4.69 13.34
C LEU A 31 -15.00 -5.36 12.48
N ILE A 32 -13.78 -4.83 12.51
CA ILE A 32 -12.64 -5.38 11.78
C ILE A 32 -11.65 -5.97 12.77
N MET A 33 -11.32 -7.24 12.60
CA MET A 33 -10.35 -7.95 13.43
C MET A 33 -9.19 -8.42 12.58
N THR A 34 -7.97 -8.29 13.08
CA THR A 34 -6.75 -8.75 12.40
C THR A 34 -6.03 -9.79 13.22
N THR A 35 -5.50 -10.80 12.57
CA THR A 35 -4.69 -11.86 13.19
C THR A 35 -3.56 -12.29 12.28
N ASN A 36 -2.49 -12.79 12.85
CA ASN A 36 -1.40 -13.47 12.16
C ASN A 36 -1.47 -15.00 12.33
N ALA A 37 -2.63 -15.52 12.74
CA ALA A 37 -2.83 -16.97 12.86
C ALA A 37 -2.52 -17.68 11.53
N GLY A 38 -1.73 -18.75 11.59
CA GLY A 38 -1.31 -19.51 10.40
C GLY A 38 -0.12 -18.94 9.63
N ALA A 39 0.40 -17.75 9.96
CA ALA A 39 1.56 -17.17 9.29
C ALA A 39 2.81 -18.10 9.34
N SER A 40 3.03 -18.78 10.45
CA SER A 40 4.13 -19.75 10.60
C SER A 40 4.01 -20.96 9.68
N THR A 41 2.78 -21.35 9.34
CA THR A 41 2.52 -22.48 8.43
C THR A 41 2.86 -22.13 6.98
N ILE A 42 2.70 -20.87 6.61
CA ILE A 42 3.09 -20.36 5.27
C ILE A 42 4.61 -20.26 5.15
N LEU A 43 5.29 -19.75 6.18
CA LEU A 43 6.75 -19.56 6.20
C LEU A 43 7.52 -20.87 6.28
N ALA A 44 6.94 -21.92 6.85
CA ALA A 44 7.60 -23.21 7.05
C ALA A 44 7.72 -24.06 5.77
N GLU A 45 6.91 -23.83 4.77
CA GLU A 45 7.03 -24.50 3.48
C GLU A 45 7.54 -23.48 2.44
N PRO A 46 8.73 -23.70 1.85
CA PRO A 46 9.12 -22.95 0.69
C PRO A 46 8.16 -23.32 -0.45
N PHE A 47 7.11 -22.52 -0.63
CA PHE A 47 6.35 -22.55 -1.87
C PHE A 47 7.35 -22.23 -2.96
N GLY A 48 7.74 -23.29 -3.71
CA GLY A 48 8.75 -23.18 -4.75
C GLY A 48 8.37 -22.02 -5.67
N PHE A 49 9.28 -21.07 -5.78
CA PHE A 49 9.29 -19.99 -6.77
C PHE A 49 9.41 -20.57 -8.18
N GLY A 50 8.49 -21.46 -8.57
CA GLY A 50 8.32 -21.94 -9.91
C GLY A 50 7.12 -21.22 -10.51
N LYS A 51 7.36 -20.46 -11.57
CA LYS A 51 6.36 -19.90 -12.47
C LYS A 51 5.25 -20.93 -12.78
N LYS A 52 4.23 -21.01 -11.94
CA LYS A 52 2.96 -21.69 -12.24
C LYS A 52 1.86 -20.95 -11.52
N ASP A 53 1.03 -20.31 -12.32
CA ASP A 53 -0.31 -19.80 -12.05
C ASP A 53 -0.51 -19.26 -10.63
N ASP A 54 -0.33 -17.94 -10.45
CA ASP A 54 -0.48 -17.22 -9.18
C ASP A 54 -1.84 -17.49 -8.50
N ASP A 55 -2.91 -17.68 -9.25
CA ASP A 55 -4.26 -17.94 -8.74
C ASP A 55 -4.38 -19.28 -8.02
N THR A 56 -3.83 -20.37 -8.60
CA THR A 56 -3.89 -21.71 -7.97
C THR A 56 -3.04 -21.80 -6.70
N SER A 57 -2.01 -20.99 -6.59
CA SER A 57 -1.17 -20.88 -5.40
C SER A 57 -1.88 -20.16 -4.27
N TYR A 58 -2.58 -19.06 -4.59
CA TYR A 58 -3.35 -18.27 -3.63
C TYR A 58 -4.52 -19.08 -3.05
N ASP A 59 -5.29 -19.79 -3.88
CA ASP A 59 -6.43 -20.60 -3.43
C ASP A 59 -6.00 -21.70 -2.45
N LYS A 60 -4.91 -22.38 -2.73
CA LYS A 60 -4.33 -23.39 -1.81
C LYS A 60 -3.86 -22.77 -0.50
N MET A 61 -3.23 -21.61 -0.56
CA MET A 61 -2.82 -20.87 0.62
C MET A 61 -4.03 -20.47 1.46
N LYS A 62 -5.07 -19.93 0.82
CA LYS A 62 -6.31 -19.52 1.45
C LYS A 62 -7.00 -20.70 2.15
N GLU A 63 -7.10 -21.85 1.48
CA GLU A 63 -7.69 -23.06 2.05
C GLU A 63 -6.94 -23.53 3.31
N ARG A 64 -5.62 -23.60 3.25
CA ARG A 64 -4.78 -23.99 4.41
C ARG A 64 -4.91 -23.01 5.57
N LEU A 65 -4.88 -21.72 5.29
CA LEU A 65 -5.06 -20.69 6.32
C LEU A 65 -6.44 -20.77 6.96
N THR A 66 -7.47 -21.03 6.18
CA THR A 66 -8.83 -21.23 6.70
C THR A 66 -8.87 -22.42 7.65
N GLN A 67 -8.25 -23.56 7.28
CA GLN A 67 -8.14 -24.72 8.17
C GLN A 67 -7.37 -24.41 9.47
N GLU A 68 -6.30 -23.62 9.41
CA GLU A 68 -5.59 -23.20 10.62
C GLU A 68 -6.44 -22.26 11.49
N ILE A 69 -7.16 -21.31 10.88
CA ILE A 69 -8.08 -20.41 11.60
C ILE A 69 -9.15 -21.21 12.32
N GLU A 70 -9.71 -22.26 11.71
CA GLU A 70 -10.69 -23.16 12.33
C GLU A 70 -10.15 -23.93 13.55
N ARG A 71 -8.84 -24.10 13.65
CA ARG A 71 -8.18 -24.70 14.85
C ARG A 71 -8.01 -23.70 15.98
N PHE A 72 -7.78 -22.42 15.65
CA PHE A 72 -7.55 -21.37 16.66
C PHE A 72 -8.84 -20.77 17.20
N PHE A 73 -9.85 -20.64 16.37
CA PHE A 73 -11.11 -19.99 16.69
C PHE A 73 -12.23 -21.02 16.79
N LYS A 74 -13.12 -20.85 17.74
CA LYS A 74 -14.28 -21.72 17.87
C LYS A 74 -15.23 -21.57 16.68
N PRO A 75 -15.87 -22.65 16.21
CA PRO A 75 -16.82 -22.59 15.10
C PRO A 75 -17.96 -21.57 15.31
N GLU A 76 -18.41 -21.43 16.56
CA GLU A 76 -19.42 -20.45 16.98
C GLU A 76 -19.00 -19.01 16.65
N PHE A 77 -17.69 -18.70 16.86
CA PHE A 77 -17.15 -17.38 16.54
C PHE A 77 -17.00 -17.16 15.04
N LEU A 78 -16.47 -18.16 14.34
CA LEU A 78 -16.28 -18.09 12.88
C LEU A 78 -17.61 -17.97 12.13
N GLY A 79 -18.66 -18.64 12.62
CA GLY A 79 -19.99 -18.56 12.03
C GLY A 79 -20.70 -17.20 12.19
N ARG A 80 -20.10 -16.27 12.95
CA ARG A 80 -20.61 -14.89 13.13
C ARG A 80 -19.84 -13.85 12.34
N LEU A 81 -18.76 -14.26 11.67
CA LEU A 81 -18.02 -13.39 10.75
C LEU A 81 -18.74 -13.38 9.39
N ASP A 82 -18.96 -12.19 8.86
CA ASP A 82 -19.53 -12.03 7.53
C ASP A 82 -18.51 -12.43 6.45
N GLU A 83 -17.24 -12.11 6.67
CA GLU A 83 -16.16 -12.39 5.73
C GLU A 83 -14.82 -12.63 6.41
N VAL A 84 -14.04 -13.57 5.86
CA VAL A 84 -12.63 -13.80 6.23
C VAL A 84 -11.75 -13.46 5.04
N VAL A 85 -11.03 -12.35 5.16
CA VAL A 85 -10.12 -11.86 4.12
C VAL A 85 -8.71 -12.37 4.39
N VAL A 86 -8.13 -13.09 3.44
CA VAL A 86 -6.75 -13.56 3.49
C VAL A 86 -5.90 -12.65 2.62
N PHE A 87 -4.90 -12.00 3.21
CA PHE A 87 -3.95 -11.19 2.47
C PHE A 87 -2.87 -12.07 1.83
N ARG A 88 -2.57 -11.84 0.56
CA ARG A 88 -1.46 -12.48 -0.13
C ARG A 88 -0.12 -11.91 0.32
N GLN A 89 0.96 -12.63 0.07
CA GLN A 89 2.29 -12.09 0.23
C GLN A 89 2.53 -10.92 -0.73
N LEU A 90 3.33 -9.95 -0.29
CA LEU A 90 3.70 -8.80 -1.12
C LEU A 90 4.67 -9.24 -2.23
N THR A 91 4.40 -8.77 -3.44
CA THR A 91 5.32 -8.89 -4.57
C THR A 91 6.32 -7.74 -4.58
N ARG A 92 7.38 -7.83 -5.40
CA ARG A 92 8.30 -6.71 -5.60
C ARG A 92 7.60 -5.47 -6.16
N ASP A 93 6.64 -5.66 -7.03
CA ASP A 93 5.86 -4.53 -7.59
C ASP A 93 4.97 -3.87 -6.53
N ASP A 94 4.40 -4.65 -5.60
CA ASP A 94 3.69 -4.09 -4.44
C ASP A 94 4.65 -3.28 -3.55
N LEU A 95 5.87 -3.76 -3.33
CA LEU A 95 6.87 -3.04 -2.53
C LEU A 95 7.28 -1.72 -3.18
N LYS A 96 7.36 -1.63 -4.52
CA LYS A 96 7.59 -0.37 -5.24
C LYS A 96 6.48 0.64 -4.96
N GLN A 97 5.23 0.20 -5.04
CA GLN A 97 4.07 1.05 -4.73
C GLN A 97 4.08 1.50 -3.26
N ILE A 98 4.50 0.63 -2.35
CA ILE A 98 4.62 0.97 -0.93
C ILE A 98 5.72 2.02 -0.70
N VAL A 99 6.84 1.97 -1.42
CA VAL A 99 7.85 3.04 -1.39
C VAL A 99 7.22 4.39 -1.75
N ASP A 100 6.44 4.45 -2.82
CA ASP A 100 5.79 5.69 -3.26
C ASP A 100 4.73 6.18 -2.23
N ILE A 101 4.01 5.26 -1.59
CA ILE A 101 3.06 5.60 -0.50
C ILE A 101 3.80 6.15 0.74
N GLU A 102 4.92 5.54 1.14
CA GLU A 102 5.71 6.03 2.28
C GLU A 102 6.32 7.41 1.99
N LEU A 103 6.69 7.66 0.73
CA LEU A 103 7.23 8.95 0.28
C LEU A 103 6.17 10.04 0.09
N ALA A 104 4.88 9.71 0.07
CA ALA A 104 3.81 10.68 -0.18
C ALA A 104 3.91 11.93 0.72
N LYS A 105 4.20 11.74 2.01
CA LYS A 105 4.38 12.85 2.97
C LYS A 105 5.62 13.68 2.69
N VAL A 106 6.66 13.07 2.12
CA VAL A 106 7.88 13.78 1.72
C VAL A 106 7.58 14.64 0.50
N TYR A 107 6.85 14.09 -0.47
CA TYR A 107 6.40 14.83 -1.65
C TYR A 107 5.56 16.04 -1.28
N GLU A 108 4.57 15.90 -0.38
CA GLU A 108 3.76 17.02 0.10
C GLU A 108 4.62 18.14 0.72
N ARG A 109 5.54 17.77 1.65
CA ARG A 109 6.42 18.74 2.31
C ARG A 109 7.38 19.45 1.35
N LEU A 110 7.85 18.77 0.33
CA LEU A 110 8.70 19.36 -0.70
C LEU A 110 7.91 20.28 -1.64
N ALA A 111 6.69 19.89 -2.00
CA ALA A 111 5.79 20.70 -2.82
C ALA A 111 5.46 22.05 -2.15
N GLU A 112 5.29 22.10 -0.81
CA GLU A 112 5.13 23.35 -0.05
C GLU A 112 6.32 24.31 -0.21
N ARG A 113 7.50 23.78 -0.55
CA ARG A 113 8.73 24.54 -0.79
C ARG A 113 9.02 24.79 -2.28
N GLY A 114 8.10 24.39 -3.16
CA GLY A 114 8.29 24.48 -4.62
C GLY A 114 9.32 23.49 -5.16
N LEU A 115 9.56 22.37 -4.45
CA LEU A 115 10.48 21.31 -4.85
C LEU A 115 9.71 20.07 -5.24
N THR A 116 10.10 19.43 -6.34
CA THR A 116 9.60 18.15 -6.78
C THR A 116 10.68 17.08 -6.61
N LEU A 117 10.31 15.91 -6.06
CA LEU A 117 11.22 14.77 -5.89
C LEU A 117 10.89 13.68 -6.90
N GLU A 118 11.89 13.21 -7.60
CA GLU A 118 11.79 12.09 -8.55
C GLU A 118 12.76 10.98 -8.17
N LEU A 119 12.27 9.75 -8.08
CA LEU A 119 13.10 8.58 -7.84
C LEU A 119 13.22 7.78 -9.13
N THR A 120 14.45 7.33 -9.43
CA THR A 120 14.66 6.34 -10.49
C THR A 120 14.15 4.97 -10.06
N ASP A 121 13.85 4.08 -11.02
CA ASP A 121 13.46 2.70 -10.70
C ASP A 121 14.58 1.95 -9.96
N GLU A 122 15.83 2.26 -10.28
CA GLU A 122 16.99 1.72 -9.57
C GLU A 122 17.01 2.13 -8.09
N THR A 123 16.60 3.36 -7.79
CA THR A 123 16.48 3.86 -6.41
C THR A 123 15.39 3.10 -5.65
N ARG A 124 14.23 2.84 -6.28
CA ARG A 124 13.17 2.03 -5.67
C ARG A 124 13.65 0.61 -5.38
N GLU A 125 14.31 -0.03 -6.34
CA GLU A 125 14.90 -1.36 -6.13
C GLU A 125 15.96 -1.37 -5.03
N PHE A 126 16.80 -0.35 -4.96
CA PHE A 126 17.81 -0.21 -3.89
C PHE A 126 17.16 -0.11 -2.50
N LEU A 127 16.09 0.68 -2.37
CA LEU A 127 15.35 0.80 -1.11
C LEU A 127 14.70 -0.53 -0.70
N ILE A 128 14.15 -1.27 -1.69
CA ILE A 128 13.56 -2.59 -1.48
C ILE A 128 14.63 -3.59 -1.05
N ASP A 129 15.79 -3.62 -1.72
CA ASP A 129 16.88 -4.54 -1.37
C ASP A 129 17.46 -4.23 0.02
N LYS A 130 17.45 -2.96 0.44
CA LYS A 130 17.98 -2.53 1.72
C LYS A 130 16.98 -2.69 2.88
N GLY A 131 15.69 -2.53 2.62
CA GLY A 131 14.62 -2.58 3.61
C GLY A 131 13.60 -3.68 3.39
N GLY A 132 13.64 -4.35 2.24
CA GLY A 132 12.67 -5.36 1.87
C GLY A 132 13.14 -6.74 2.26
N ASP A 133 12.82 -7.16 3.45
CA ASP A 133 12.78 -8.58 3.76
C ASP A 133 11.35 -9.06 3.49
N LEU A 134 11.17 -9.82 2.43
CA LEU A 134 9.85 -10.36 2.04
C LEU A 134 9.20 -11.17 3.16
N ASP A 135 10.01 -11.71 4.09
CA ASP A 135 9.53 -12.46 5.25
C ASP A 135 8.96 -11.55 6.34
N TYR A 136 9.46 -10.32 6.47
CA TYR A 136 8.98 -9.34 7.46
C TYR A 136 8.02 -8.29 6.89
N GLY A 137 7.72 -8.38 5.59
CA GLY A 137 6.79 -7.48 4.88
C GLY A 137 7.35 -6.07 4.68
N ALA A 138 6.47 -5.07 4.63
CA ALA A 138 6.83 -3.69 4.30
C ALA A 138 7.33 -2.84 5.49
N ARG A 139 7.28 -3.33 6.73
CA ARG A 139 7.67 -2.55 7.92
C ARG A 139 9.13 -2.07 7.90
N PRO A 140 10.12 -2.89 7.49
CA PRO A 140 11.50 -2.41 7.40
C PRO A 140 11.70 -1.38 6.28
N LEU A 141 10.87 -1.42 5.22
CA LEU A 141 10.94 -0.51 4.09
C LEU A 141 10.75 0.95 4.50
N ARG A 142 9.81 1.22 5.41
CA ARG A 142 9.62 2.56 5.97
C ARG A 142 10.90 3.13 6.59
N ARG A 143 11.62 2.31 7.36
CA ARG A 143 12.89 2.73 7.97
C ARG A 143 13.96 3.00 6.93
N SER A 144 13.97 2.21 5.84
CA SER A 144 14.89 2.44 4.71
C SER A 144 14.58 3.75 4.00
N VAL A 145 13.31 4.07 3.76
CA VAL A 145 12.89 5.35 3.18
C VAL A 145 13.32 6.50 4.10
N GLU A 146 13.04 6.41 5.40
CA GLU A 146 13.42 7.42 6.39
C GLU A 146 14.94 7.65 6.39
N SER A 147 15.73 6.60 6.60
CA SER A 147 17.19 6.72 6.74
C SER A 147 17.95 6.98 5.44
N CYS A 148 17.41 6.56 4.28
CA CYS A 148 18.11 6.71 2.99
C CYS A 148 17.62 7.91 2.18
N ILE A 149 16.40 8.38 2.39
CA ILE A 149 15.81 9.50 1.65
C ILE A 149 15.54 10.68 2.57
N GLU A 150 14.67 10.54 3.59
CA GLU A 150 14.19 11.67 4.38
C GLU A 150 15.33 12.39 5.14
N ASP A 151 16.15 11.62 5.84
CA ASP A 151 17.24 12.19 6.65
C ASP A 151 18.30 12.90 5.79
N PRO A 152 18.90 12.24 4.74
CA PRO A 152 19.89 12.89 3.90
C PRO A 152 19.33 14.08 3.13
N LEU A 153 18.11 13.96 2.59
CA LEU A 153 17.45 15.04 1.87
C LEU A 153 17.22 16.26 2.75
N SER A 154 16.79 16.03 3.99
CA SER A 154 16.60 17.11 4.98
C SER A 154 17.90 17.82 5.30
N GLU A 155 19.00 17.09 5.45
CA GLU A 155 20.33 17.68 5.66
C GLU A 155 20.79 18.52 4.46
N GLU A 156 20.63 18.03 3.24
CA GLU A 156 21.02 18.76 2.03
C GLU A 156 20.18 20.03 1.83
N ILE A 157 18.88 19.97 2.11
CA ILE A 157 18.00 21.15 2.08
C ILE A 157 18.45 22.19 3.12
N LEU A 158 18.79 21.76 4.35
CA LEU A 158 19.26 22.65 5.41
C LEU A 158 20.63 23.29 5.08
N ARG A 159 21.46 22.60 4.31
CA ARG A 159 22.74 23.12 3.80
C ARG A 159 22.58 24.10 2.63
N GLY A 160 21.36 24.25 2.10
CA GLY A 160 21.08 25.11 0.94
C GLY A 160 21.49 24.49 -0.40
N ALA A 161 21.71 23.16 -0.46
CA ALA A 161 22.18 22.48 -1.67
C ALA A 161 21.24 22.64 -2.88
N PHE A 162 19.96 22.91 -2.64
CA PHE A 162 18.94 23.02 -3.68
C PHE A 162 18.39 24.45 -3.84
N GLU A 163 19.13 25.46 -3.38
CA GLU A 163 18.73 26.85 -3.59
C GLU A 163 18.70 27.20 -5.09
N GLY A 164 17.58 27.77 -5.54
CA GLY A 164 17.37 28.09 -6.96
C GLY A 164 17.04 26.90 -7.85
N GLN A 165 16.73 25.76 -7.28
CA GLN A 165 16.32 24.54 -8.00
C GLN A 165 14.87 24.20 -7.64
N ASN A 166 14.17 23.52 -8.55
CA ASN A 166 12.77 23.13 -8.33
C ASN A 166 12.53 21.61 -8.46
N ARG A 167 13.55 20.87 -8.92
CA ARG A 167 13.46 19.40 -9.09
C ARG A 167 14.68 18.73 -8.50
N ILE A 168 14.45 17.68 -7.72
CA ILE A 168 15.48 16.84 -7.11
C ILE A 168 15.30 15.43 -7.66
N THR A 169 16.32 14.88 -8.30
CA THR A 169 16.35 13.51 -8.78
C THR A 169 17.24 12.67 -7.88
N VAL A 170 16.69 11.57 -7.39
CA VAL A 170 17.44 10.59 -6.58
C VAL A 170 17.83 9.41 -7.43
N SER A 171 19.12 9.16 -7.53
CA SER A 171 19.70 8.07 -8.30
C SER A 171 20.64 7.22 -7.46
N VAL A 172 20.96 6.02 -7.95
CA VAL A 172 21.95 5.13 -7.30
C VAL A 172 23.30 5.39 -7.92
N LYS A 173 24.31 5.65 -7.07
CA LYS A 173 25.70 5.84 -7.47
C LYS A 173 26.57 4.79 -6.81
N GLU A 174 27.48 4.20 -7.58
CA GLU A 174 28.48 3.29 -7.05
C GLU A 174 29.71 4.07 -6.59
N VAL A 175 30.04 3.96 -5.30
CA VAL A 175 31.24 4.55 -4.71
C VAL A 175 32.09 3.40 -4.16
N GLY A 176 33.09 2.97 -4.93
CA GLY A 176 33.85 1.75 -4.62
C GLY A 176 32.98 0.51 -4.74
N ASP A 177 32.92 -0.31 -3.70
CA ASP A 177 32.10 -1.54 -3.65
C ASP A 177 30.71 -1.31 -3.01
N GLN A 178 30.33 -0.05 -2.75
CA GLN A 178 29.06 0.27 -2.09
C GLN A 178 28.16 1.12 -2.99
N LYS A 179 26.89 0.75 -3.04
CA LYS A 179 25.84 1.58 -3.64
C LYS A 179 25.37 2.61 -2.63
N GLN A 180 25.31 3.88 -3.05
CA GLN A 180 24.81 5.01 -2.27
C GLN A 180 23.80 5.79 -3.11
N LEU A 181 22.91 6.52 -2.44
CA LEU A 181 22.00 7.43 -3.11
C LEU A 181 22.67 8.79 -3.34
N ASP A 182 22.46 9.32 -4.52
CA ASP A 182 22.91 10.64 -4.93
C ASP A 182 21.69 11.54 -5.19
N PHE A 183 21.75 12.79 -4.71
CA PHE A 183 20.66 13.75 -4.82
C PHE A 183 21.11 14.88 -5.75
N GLU A 184 20.56 14.90 -6.95
CA GLU A 184 20.86 15.93 -7.94
C GLU A 184 19.69 16.89 -8.06
N GLY A 185 19.95 18.17 -7.76
CA GLY A 185 18.98 19.24 -8.00
C GLY A 185 19.11 19.81 -9.40
N ARG A 186 18.00 20.22 -10.00
CA ARG A 186 17.94 20.89 -11.30
C ARG A 186 16.88 21.98 -11.28
N MET A 187 17.13 23.06 -12.05
CA MET A 187 16.09 24.00 -12.43
C MET A 187 15.46 23.52 -13.72
N VAL A 188 14.17 23.19 -13.66
CA VAL A 188 13.39 22.85 -14.86
C VAL A 188 12.38 23.97 -15.06
N GLU A 189 12.42 24.61 -16.22
CA GLU A 189 11.37 25.54 -16.62
C GLU A 189 10.07 24.72 -16.79
N GLU A 190 9.04 25.06 -16.02
CA GLU A 190 7.70 24.50 -16.25
C GLU A 190 7.24 24.99 -17.62
N GLU A 191 7.17 24.10 -18.61
CA GLU A 191 6.41 24.37 -19.83
C GLU A 191 4.95 24.55 -19.41
N ALA A 192 4.52 25.81 -19.36
CA ALA A 192 3.16 26.18 -19.07
C ALA A 192 2.25 25.65 -20.18
N GLY A 193 1.47 24.62 -19.86
CA GLY A 193 0.21 24.35 -20.52
C GLY A 193 0.27 23.57 -21.83
N GLY A 194 -0.11 22.34 -21.76
CA GLY A 194 -0.41 21.50 -22.90
C GLY A 194 -1.40 20.39 -22.56
N GLU A 195 -2.49 20.71 -21.85
CA GLU A 195 -3.64 19.80 -21.74
C GLU A 195 -4.92 20.61 -21.70
N ASP A 196 -5.36 21.08 -22.89
CA ASP A 196 -6.74 21.48 -23.15
C ASP A 196 -6.94 21.65 -24.65
N GLU A 197 -6.77 20.59 -25.47
CA GLU A 197 -7.30 20.54 -26.83
C GLU A 197 -7.41 19.08 -27.31
N GLU A 198 -8.32 18.30 -26.72
CA GLU A 198 -8.90 17.14 -27.45
C GLU A 198 -10.21 16.67 -26.81
N MET A 199 -11.17 17.57 -26.62
CA MET A 199 -12.56 17.15 -26.34
C MET A 199 -13.59 18.13 -26.94
N ALA A 200 -13.41 18.49 -28.22
CA ALA A 200 -14.44 19.25 -28.93
C ALA A 200 -14.47 18.91 -30.45
N ALA A 201 -14.70 17.65 -30.78
CA ALA A 201 -15.07 17.32 -32.16
C ALA A 201 -15.70 15.93 -32.30
N VAL A 202 -16.81 15.64 -31.61
CA VAL A 202 -17.82 14.67 -32.11
C VAL A 202 -19.19 15.11 -31.61
N GLY A 203 -19.91 15.87 -32.40
CA GLY A 203 -21.25 16.27 -32.03
C GLY A 203 -21.90 17.22 -33.00
N SER A 204 -21.86 16.93 -34.31
CA SER A 204 -22.79 17.54 -35.24
C SER A 204 -22.82 16.71 -36.53
N GLY A 205 -23.89 16.01 -36.73
CA GLY A 205 -24.19 15.16 -37.92
C GLY A 205 -25.55 14.56 -37.71
N GLU A 206 -26.51 15.38 -37.85
CA GLU A 206 -27.52 15.45 -38.91
C GLU A 206 -28.66 14.46 -38.80
N SER A 207 -29.78 15.05 -38.41
CA SER A 207 -31.14 14.55 -38.59
C SER A 207 -31.54 14.67 -40.06
N ALA A 208 -31.98 13.58 -40.66
CA ALA A 208 -32.95 13.52 -41.78
C ALA A 208 -33.52 12.10 -41.67
N GLY A 209 -34.77 11.82 -41.35
CA GLY A 209 -35.92 12.19 -42.11
C GLY A 209 -36.16 11.09 -43.15
N GLU A 210 -37.12 10.18 -42.87
CA GLU A 210 -38.13 9.83 -43.93
C GLU A 210 -39.19 8.89 -43.33
N GLU A 211 -40.39 9.32 -43.61
CA GLU A 211 -41.67 8.66 -43.46
C GLU A 211 -41.77 7.37 -44.30
N GLY A 212 -42.71 6.52 -43.97
CA GLY A 212 -43.25 5.50 -44.86
C GLY A 212 -43.82 4.28 -44.15
N ASP A 213 -45.10 4.34 -43.92
CA ASP A 213 -46.19 3.44 -44.35
C ASP A 213 -45.98 1.90 -44.19
N GLU A 214 -46.70 1.27 -43.34
CA GLU A 214 -47.89 0.41 -43.45
C GLU A 214 -48.18 -0.27 -42.08
#